data_d0e255c0a71903b2246a7789aef3e3a7
#
_entry.id   d0e255c0a71903b2246a7789aef3e3a7
#
_cell.length_a   1.000
_cell.length_b   1.000
_cell.length_c   1.000
_cell.angle_alpha   90.00
_cell.angle_beta   90.00
_cell.angle_gamma   90.00
#
_symmetry.space_group_name_H-M   'P 1'
#
loop_
_entity.id
_entity.type
_entity.pdbx_description
1 polymer ?
#
loop_
_entity_poly.entity_id
_entity_poly.type
_entity_poly.pdbx_seq_one_letter_code
_entity_poly.pdbx_strand_id
1 'polypeptide(L)'
;MIKDTGIITPQQFIDELRRYQKGSVTRRHFLGVTGLGLATAVMSSAMPGLRPRKAYAALSGTVNFTTWPNYFAQENLDNFTKNTGVKINVSIFGSNEEMLAKLQAGSTGWDLFVPTNYTISTYKKLDLIEPLDLKLIPNYDPATQDPRFTGPGTIDGVTYAVVKDWGTTGYVVDTRKVKAVPETWKDFFDAANGPLSGKVLVHDYQLTTIGGALKALGHSFNSIDPKENAEAEKLLLATKPNLFGINSDYQPSMRNGDAVMSMCWTNDGAQLHRDIPELEYRLGKDGGEIWADHYAVPKGAPNRAAGYALMDYLLTPEINAKEVKSNGAPSIDSRVNKLVPKEMLENPILYPAAELLSKLEFGAAETLTSPLRAEIMARFKAA
;
A
#
# COMPACT_ATOMS: atom_id res chain seq x y z
N MET A 1 28.13 -5.54 -53.50
CA MET A 1 27.08 -6.23 -52.76
C MET A 1 27.32 -5.94 -51.26
N ILE A 2 26.65 -4.91 -50.74
CA ILE A 2 26.69 -4.54 -49.34
C ILE A 2 25.63 -5.40 -48.66
N LYS A 3 26.02 -6.26 -47.72
CA LYS A 3 25.10 -7.00 -46.88
C LYS A 3 24.32 -6.00 -46.01
N ASP A 4 23.04 -5.91 -46.28
CA ASP A 4 22.07 -5.11 -45.56
C ASP A 4 21.93 -5.68 -44.13
N THR A 5 22.50 -5.03 -43.13
CA THR A 5 22.45 -5.48 -41.72
C THR A 5 21.17 -5.05 -41.03
N GLY A 6 20.25 -4.43 -41.72
CA GLY A 6 18.93 -4.04 -41.16
C GLY A 6 18.99 -2.96 -40.06
N ILE A 7 20.15 -2.41 -39.74
CA ILE A 7 20.34 -1.43 -38.67
C ILE A 7 20.69 -0.09 -39.32
N ILE A 8 19.83 0.91 -39.17
CA ILE A 8 20.10 2.27 -39.62
C ILE A 8 20.90 3.05 -38.59
N THR A 9 21.76 3.96 -39.05
CA THR A 9 22.52 4.85 -38.16
C THR A 9 21.63 5.92 -37.52
N PRO A 10 22.04 6.52 -36.37
CA PRO A 10 21.32 7.64 -35.76
C PRO A 10 21.03 8.79 -36.73
N GLN A 11 22.01 9.12 -37.61
CA GLN A 11 21.83 10.18 -38.58
C GLN A 11 20.79 9.82 -39.66
N GLN A 12 20.80 8.59 -40.15
CA GLN A 12 19.81 8.09 -41.10
C GLN A 12 18.40 8.10 -40.51
N PHE A 13 18.28 7.77 -39.21
CA PHE A 13 17.01 7.83 -38.50
C PHE A 13 16.47 9.28 -38.44
N ILE A 14 17.33 10.25 -38.09
CA ILE A 14 16.95 11.67 -38.01
C ILE A 14 16.51 12.17 -39.39
N ASP A 15 17.19 11.78 -40.44
CA ASP A 15 16.87 12.21 -41.80
C ASP A 15 15.54 11.61 -42.28
N GLU A 16 15.25 10.34 -41.99
CA GLU A 16 13.96 9.70 -42.28
C GLU A 16 12.82 10.29 -41.42
N LEU A 17 13.07 10.67 -40.19
CA LEU A 17 12.09 11.34 -39.33
C LEU A 17 11.70 12.70 -39.88
N ARG A 18 12.70 13.48 -40.36
CA ARG A 18 12.46 14.79 -41.02
C ARG A 18 11.65 14.63 -42.30
N ARG A 19 11.91 13.58 -43.08
CA ARG A 19 11.15 13.29 -44.32
C ARG A 19 9.70 12.90 -44.00
N TYR A 20 9.49 12.13 -42.93
CA TYR A 20 8.16 11.78 -42.44
C TYR A 20 7.40 13.03 -41.95
N GLN A 21 8.01 13.85 -41.13
CA GLN A 21 7.43 15.11 -40.64
C GLN A 21 7.05 16.09 -41.76
N LYS A 22 7.81 16.10 -42.83
CA LYS A 22 7.51 16.90 -44.03
C LYS A 22 6.50 16.25 -44.99
N GLY A 23 5.95 15.10 -44.64
CA GLY A 23 5.02 14.36 -45.48
C GLY A 23 5.65 13.73 -46.75
N SER A 24 6.98 13.69 -46.83
CA SER A 24 7.72 13.18 -48.00
C SER A 24 7.80 11.65 -48.03
N VAL A 25 7.46 10.97 -46.94
CA VAL A 25 7.38 9.52 -46.83
C VAL A 25 6.15 9.09 -45.97
N THR A 26 5.57 7.92 -46.27
CA THR A 26 4.42 7.41 -45.53
C THR A 26 4.83 6.82 -44.19
N ARG A 27 3.87 6.74 -43.23
CA ARG A 27 4.08 6.08 -41.94
C ARG A 27 4.58 4.66 -42.09
N ARG A 28 4.09 3.92 -43.09
CA ARG A 28 4.48 2.52 -43.36
C ARG A 28 5.93 2.44 -43.82
N HIS A 29 6.37 3.38 -44.68
CA HIS A 29 7.75 3.47 -45.12
C HIS A 29 8.70 3.81 -43.97
N PHE A 30 8.35 4.82 -43.16
CA PHE A 30 9.14 5.22 -41.99
C PHE A 30 9.31 4.07 -40.97
N LEU A 31 8.23 3.36 -40.63
CA LEU A 31 8.29 2.21 -39.72
C LEU A 31 9.07 1.02 -40.32
N GLY A 32 8.99 0.82 -41.63
CA GLY A 32 9.72 -0.25 -42.33
C GLY A 32 11.24 -0.02 -42.38
N VAL A 33 11.68 1.24 -42.54
CA VAL A 33 13.10 1.57 -42.62
C VAL A 33 13.77 1.71 -41.26
N THR A 34 13.04 2.22 -40.26
CA THR A 34 13.60 2.46 -38.91
C THR A 34 13.61 1.25 -37.99
N GLY A 35 12.88 0.18 -38.30
CA GLY A 35 12.77 -1.04 -37.45
C GLY A 35 12.30 -0.72 -36.01
N LEU A 36 11.29 -1.41 -35.53
CA LEU A 36 10.66 -1.17 -34.21
C LEU A 36 11.59 -1.25 -32.99
N GLY A 37 12.85 -1.68 -33.12
CA GLY A 37 13.77 -1.91 -32.01
C GLY A 37 14.72 -0.77 -31.66
N LEU A 38 14.92 0.23 -32.52
CA LEU A 38 15.93 1.29 -32.34
C LEU A 38 15.34 2.66 -32.00
N ALA A 39 14.03 2.87 -32.13
CA ALA A 39 13.38 4.16 -31.92
C ALA A 39 13.50 4.69 -30.48
N THR A 40 13.62 3.82 -29.49
CA THR A 40 13.69 4.20 -28.07
C THR A 40 15.09 4.65 -27.62
N ALA A 41 16.15 4.09 -28.17
CA ALA A 41 17.51 4.40 -27.73
C ALA A 41 18.07 5.70 -28.34
N VAL A 42 17.60 6.13 -29.51
CA VAL A 42 18.13 7.30 -30.24
C VAL A 42 17.44 8.61 -29.86
N MET A 43 16.21 8.57 -29.36
CA MET A 43 15.46 9.77 -28.96
C MET A 43 15.99 10.40 -27.66
N SER A 44 16.64 9.62 -26.79
CA SER A 44 17.16 10.12 -25.50
C SER A 44 18.46 10.95 -25.63
N SER A 45 19.22 10.80 -26.74
CA SER A 45 20.50 11.48 -26.92
C SER A 45 20.45 12.74 -27.80
N ALA A 46 19.33 13.00 -28.50
CA ALA A 46 19.28 14.02 -29.53
C ALA A 46 18.53 15.32 -29.16
N MET A 47 17.88 15.40 -27.99
CA MET A 47 17.16 16.61 -27.54
C MET A 47 17.33 16.85 -26.03
N PRO A 48 18.22 17.80 -25.64
CA PRO A 48 18.27 18.24 -24.25
C PRO A 48 16.95 18.95 -23.89
N GLY A 49 16.17 18.33 -22.97
CA GLY A 49 14.90 18.91 -22.48
C GLY A 49 13.63 18.08 -22.75
N LEU A 50 13.67 17.10 -23.66
CA LEU A 50 12.60 16.11 -23.77
C LEU A 50 12.94 14.91 -22.88
N ARG A 51 12.40 14.90 -21.67
CA ARG A 51 12.35 13.67 -20.87
C ARG A 51 11.63 12.61 -21.72
N PRO A 52 12.17 11.37 -21.84
CA PRO A 52 11.49 10.33 -22.61
C PRO A 52 10.08 10.16 -22.04
N ARG A 53 9.06 10.49 -22.82
CA ARG A 53 7.71 10.00 -22.57
C ARG A 53 7.85 8.48 -22.57
N LYS A 54 7.78 7.84 -21.40
CA LYS A 54 7.87 6.39 -21.30
C LYS A 54 6.97 5.78 -22.34
N ALA A 55 7.55 4.91 -23.14
CA ALA A 55 6.83 4.18 -24.16
C ALA A 55 5.89 3.17 -23.49
N TYR A 56 4.75 3.62 -23.01
CA TYR A 56 3.57 2.78 -22.78
C TYR A 56 2.90 2.41 -24.12
N ALA A 57 3.71 2.44 -25.20
CA ALA A 57 3.28 2.11 -26.54
C ALA A 57 2.87 0.64 -26.58
N ALA A 58 1.58 0.41 -26.79
CA ALA A 58 0.86 -0.86 -26.93
C ALA A 58 0.27 -1.48 -25.64
N LEU A 59 0.19 -0.76 -24.53
CA LEU A 59 -0.70 -1.19 -23.45
C LEU A 59 -2.16 -1.05 -23.91
N SER A 60 -2.98 -2.04 -23.64
CA SER A 60 -4.40 -2.02 -24.00
C SER A 60 -5.23 -2.76 -22.95
N GLY A 61 -6.52 -2.57 -23.01
CA GLY A 61 -7.46 -3.28 -22.15
C GLY A 61 -7.64 -2.59 -20.78
N THR A 62 -7.74 -3.41 -19.76
CA THR A 62 -8.04 -2.98 -18.40
C THR A 62 -7.01 -3.56 -17.44
N VAL A 63 -6.59 -2.80 -16.44
CA VAL A 63 -5.85 -3.29 -15.28
C VAL A 63 -6.79 -3.40 -14.09
N ASN A 64 -6.83 -4.56 -13.47
CA ASN A 64 -7.58 -4.82 -12.24
C ASN A 64 -6.63 -4.58 -11.04
N PHE A 65 -6.79 -3.45 -10.41
CA PHE A 65 -6.01 -3.01 -9.26
C PHE A 65 -6.80 -3.23 -7.97
N THR A 66 -6.24 -3.99 -7.04
CA THR A 66 -6.90 -4.31 -5.77
C THR A 66 -6.10 -3.73 -4.61
N THR A 67 -6.76 -2.95 -3.76
CA THR A 67 -6.13 -2.16 -2.72
C THR A 67 -7.03 -2.01 -1.49
N TRP A 68 -6.55 -1.30 -0.47
CA TRP A 68 -7.28 -0.93 0.73
C TRP A 68 -8.25 0.24 0.48
N PRO A 69 -9.28 0.45 1.31
CA PRO A 69 -10.16 1.61 1.19
C PRO A 69 -9.39 2.91 1.43
N ASN A 70 -9.79 4.00 0.77
CA ASN A 70 -9.22 5.35 0.91
C ASN A 70 -7.70 5.45 0.70
N TYR A 71 -7.11 4.59 -0.15
CA TYR A 71 -5.68 4.32 -0.16
C TYR A 71 -4.98 4.61 -1.50
N PHE A 72 -5.55 5.48 -2.31
CA PHE A 72 -4.98 5.93 -3.59
C PHE A 72 -5.44 7.35 -3.93
N ALA A 73 -4.63 8.06 -4.72
CA ALA A 73 -5.01 9.35 -5.29
C ALA A 73 -5.75 9.11 -6.62
N GLN A 74 -7.06 9.40 -6.66
CA GLN A 74 -7.87 9.24 -7.86
C GLN A 74 -7.26 9.96 -9.08
N GLU A 75 -6.74 11.18 -8.87
CA GLU A 75 -6.06 11.95 -9.93
C GLU A 75 -4.92 11.16 -10.61
N ASN A 76 -4.16 10.38 -9.84
CA ASN A 76 -3.07 9.58 -10.39
C ASN A 76 -3.60 8.46 -11.29
N LEU A 77 -4.67 7.79 -10.89
CA LEU A 77 -5.31 6.73 -11.68
C LEU A 77 -5.92 7.29 -12.97
N ASP A 78 -6.59 8.44 -12.88
CA ASP A 78 -7.17 9.14 -14.03
C ASP A 78 -6.08 9.59 -15.02
N ASN A 79 -4.97 10.14 -14.51
CA ASN A 79 -3.83 10.54 -15.32
C ASN A 79 -3.14 9.34 -15.98
N PHE A 80 -3.01 8.20 -15.29
CA PHE A 80 -2.52 6.98 -15.91
C PHE A 80 -3.41 6.55 -17.08
N THR A 81 -4.72 6.46 -16.86
CA THR A 81 -5.70 6.12 -17.90
C THR A 81 -5.63 7.08 -19.09
N LYS A 82 -5.60 8.40 -18.81
CA LYS A 82 -5.47 9.43 -19.86
C LYS A 82 -4.19 9.30 -20.70
N ASN A 83 -3.09 8.94 -20.04
CA ASN A 83 -1.78 8.89 -20.71
C ASN A 83 -1.53 7.59 -21.46
N THR A 84 -2.18 6.49 -21.06
CA THR A 84 -1.93 5.14 -21.61
C THR A 84 -3.09 4.60 -22.43
N GLY A 85 -4.32 5.07 -22.19
CA GLY A 85 -5.54 4.48 -22.72
C GLY A 85 -6.00 3.23 -22.00
N VAL A 86 -5.24 2.74 -21.00
CA VAL A 86 -5.61 1.58 -20.17
C VAL A 86 -6.63 1.99 -19.12
N LYS A 87 -7.74 1.29 -19.05
CA LYS A 87 -8.74 1.49 -17.99
C LYS A 87 -8.24 0.86 -16.68
N ILE A 88 -8.61 1.44 -15.55
CA ILE A 88 -8.33 0.87 -14.24
C ILE A 88 -9.64 0.48 -13.58
N ASN A 89 -9.77 -0.80 -13.21
CA ASN A 89 -10.81 -1.28 -12.31
C ASN A 89 -10.22 -1.39 -10.91
N VAL A 90 -10.68 -0.57 -9.99
CA VAL A 90 -10.28 -0.66 -8.58
C VAL A 90 -11.25 -1.56 -7.85
N SER A 91 -10.73 -2.50 -7.07
CA SER A 91 -11.47 -3.29 -6.08
C SER A 91 -10.84 -3.15 -4.71
N ILE A 92 -11.67 -3.26 -3.68
CA ILE A 92 -11.27 -3.06 -2.29
C ILE A 92 -11.41 -4.38 -1.53
N PHE A 93 -10.51 -4.62 -0.58
CA PHE A 93 -10.61 -5.69 0.40
C PHE A 93 -10.48 -5.13 1.81
N GLY A 94 -11.07 -5.81 2.79
CA GLY A 94 -11.13 -5.35 4.19
C GLY A 94 -10.05 -5.95 5.09
N SER A 95 -9.40 -7.07 4.68
CA SER A 95 -8.40 -7.74 5.49
C SER A 95 -7.40 -8.56 4.68
N ASN A 96 -6.23 -8.83 5.27
CA ASN A 96 -5.24 -9.71 4.66
C ASN A 96 -5.70 -11.18 4.60
N GLU A 97 -6.58 -11.59 5.51
CA GLU A 97 -7.20 -12.91 5.51
C GLU A 97 -8.15 -13.08 4.33
N GLU A 98 -8.96 -12.06 4.01
CA GLU A 98 -9.81 -12.03 2.83
C GLU A 98 -8.96 -12.11 1.55
N MET A 99 -7.87 -11.36 1.50
CA MET A 99 -6.93 -11.36 0.37
C MET A 99 -6.31 -12.74 0.18
N LEU A 100 -5.82 -13.37 1.27
CA LEU A 100 -5.28 -14.73 1.22
C LEU A 100 -6.32 -15.73 0.71
N ALA A 101 -7.53 -15.70 1.23
CA ALA A 101 -8.59 -16.61 0.83
C ALA A 101 -8.95 -16.48 -0.66
N LYS A 102 -9.04 -15.24 -1.17
CA LYS A 102 -9.29 -14.97 -2.60
C LYS A 102 -8.15 -15.47 -3.48
N LEU A 103 -6.89 -15.23 -3.11
CA LEU A 103 -5.73 -15.74 -3.85
C LEU A 103 -5.69 -17.27 -3.87
N GLN A 104 -5.99 -17.95 -2.74
CA GLN A 104 -6.04 -19.41 -2.66
C GLN A 104 -7.20 -20.02 -3.47
N ALA A 105 -8.32 -19.31 -3.57
CA ALA A 105 -9.43 -19.75 -4.43
C ALA A 105 -9.07 -19.72 -5.94
N GLY A 106 -7.97 -19.03 -6.30
CA GLY A 106 -7.52 -18.89 -7.68
C GLY A 106 -8.38 -17.92 -8.50
N SER A 107 -7.90 -17.57 -9.67
CA SER A 107 -8.64 -16.75 -10.65
C SER A 107 -9.22 -15.44 -10.08
N THR A 108 -8.42 -14.71 -9.29
CA THR A 108 -8.84 -13.41 -8.73
C THR A 108 -9.16 -12.38 -9.81
N GLY A 109 -8.57 -12.54 -11.00
CA GLY A 109 -8.61 -11.56 -12.07
C GLY A 109 -7.78 -10.29 -11.78
N TRP A 110 -6.99 -10.28 -10.70
CA TRP A 110 -6.16 -9.14 -10.34
C TRP A 110 -4.89 -9.09 -11.18
N ASP A 111 -4.44 -7.87 -11.50
CA ASP A 111 -3.19 -7.62 -12.22
C ASP A 111 -2.13 -6.98 -11.32
N LEU A 112 -2.58 -6.23 -10.32
CA LEU A 112 -1.78 -5.58 -9.30
C LEU A 112 -2.58 -5.55 -8.00
N PHE A 113 -1.94 -5.86 -6.87
CA PHE A 113 -2.58 -5.75 -5.57
C PHE A 113 -1.62 -5.26 -4.48
N VAL A 114 -2.17 -4.87 -3.32
CA VAL A 114 -1.43 -4.19 -2.26
C VAL A 114 -1.43 -5.02 -0.96
N PRO A 115 -0.54 -6.03 -0.84
CA PRO A 115 -0.38 -6.81 0.39
C PRO A 115 0.45 -6.08 1.45
N THR A 116 0.19 -6.38 2.72
CA THR A 116 1.00 -5.93 3.84
C THR A 116 2.23 -6.83 4.04
N ASN A 117 3.31 -6.28 4.54
CA ASN A 117 4.63 -6.91 4.70
C ASN A 117 4.61 -8.35 5.21
N TYR A 118 3.83 -8.65 6.24
CA TYR A 118 3.81 -9.97 6.90
C TYR A 118 3.14 -11.08 6.08
N THR A 119 2.44 -10.74 5.00
CA THR A 119 1.75 -11.71 4.14
C THR A 119 2.60 -12.26 3.02
N ILE A 120 3.64 -11.53 2.60
CA ILE A 120 4.42 -11.79 1.38
C ILE A 120 5.09 -13.16 1.42
N SER A 121 5.70 -13.51 2.55
CA SER A 121 6.36 -14.82 2.72
C SER A 121 5.37 -15.99 2.60
N THR A 122 4.15 -15.82 3.14
CA THR A 122 3.05 -16.79 3.00
C THR A 122 2.62 -16.91 1.55
N TYR A 123 2.43 -15.80 0.84
CA TYR A 123 2.05 -15.82 -0.57
C TYR A 123 3.11 -16.47 -1.45
N LYS A 124 4.41 -16.19 -1.20
CA LYS A 124 5.51 -16.87 -1.89
C LYS A 124 5.51 -18.38 -1.60
N LYS A 125 5.36 -18.77 -0.33
CA LYS A 125 5.34 -20.19 0.07
C LYS A 125 4.20 -20.98 -0.58
N LEU A 126 3.05 -20.34 -0.77
CA LEU A 126 1.86 -20.92 -1.39
C LEU A 126 1.83 -20.74 -2.92
N ASP A 127 2.87 -20.19 -3.53
CA ASP A 127 2.98 -19.94 -4.98
C ASP A 127 1.85 -19.06 -5.54
N LEU A 128 1.43 -18.05 -4.77
CA LEU A 128 0.33 -17.14 -5.11
C LEU A 128 0.76 -15.85 -5.80
N ILE A 129 2.04 -15.48 -5.68
CA ILE A 129 2.63 -14.29 -6.29
C ILE A 129 3.84 -14.67 -7.14
N GLU A 130 4.14 -13.86 -8.15
CA GLU A 130 5.30 -14.06 -9.00
C GLU A 130 6.49 -13.20 -8.58
N PRO A 131 7.74 -13.63 -8.86
CA PRO A 131 8.89 -12.77 -8.73
C PRO A 131 8.78 -11.57 -9.67
N LEU A 132 9.13 -10.38 -9.17
CA LEU A 132 9.09 -9.16 -9.96
C LEU A 132 10.27 -9.05 -10.92
N ASP A 133 10.00 -8.72 -12.16
CA ASP A 133 11.02 -8.26 -13.10
C ASP A 133 11.27 -6.76 -12.91
N LEU A 134 12.29 -6.41 -12.14
CA LEU A 134 12.63 -5.02 -11.82
C LEU A 134 12.98 -4.17 -13.05
N LYS A 135 13.28 -4.79 -14.19
CA LYS A 135 13.50 -4.05 -15.46
C LYS A 135 12.19 -3.44 -16.00
N LEU A 136 11.05 -3.99 -15.60
CA LEU A 136 9.72 -3.48 -15.98
C LEU A 136 9.24 -2.34 -15.08
N ILE A 137 9.95 -2.07 -13.97
CA ILE A 137 9.66 -0.98 -13.02
C ILE A 137 10.89 -0.07 -12.82
N PRO A 138 11.41 0.57 -13.87
CA PRO A 138 12.64 1.37 -13.80
C PRO A 138 12.55 2.60 -12.87
N ASN A 139 11.35 2.98 -12.39
CA ASN A 139 11.20 4.02 -11.37
C ASN A 139 11.52 3.52 -9.96
N TYR A 140 11.48 2.21 -9.71
CA TYR A 140 11.95 1.63 -8.47
C TYR A 140 13.49 1.65 -8.44
N ASP A 141 14.05 2.36 -7.47
CA ASP A 141 15.48 2.41 -7.23
C ASP A 141 15.76 1.90 -5.80
N PRO A 142 16.29 0.67 -5.64
CA PRO A 142 16.57 0.11 -4.32
C PRO A 142 17.49 0.97 -3.45
N ALA A 143 18.40 1.75 -4.07
CA ALA A 143 19.34 2.60 -3.33
C ALA A 143 18.69 3.81 -2.65
N THR A 144 17.47 4.16 -3.04
CA THR A 144 16.71 5.28 -2.47
C THR A 144 15.70 4.85 -1.41
N GLN A 145 15.48 3.54 -1.26
CA GLN A 145 14.51 2.97 -0.33
C GLN A 145 15.11 2.80 1.08
N ASP A 146 14.30 3.03 2.10
CA ASP A 146 14.69 2.75 3.47
C ASP A 146 14.79 1.22 3.69
N PRO A 147 15.97 0.68 4.02
CA PRO A 147 16.18 -0.76 4.12
C PRO A 147 15.40 -1.45 5.24
N ARG A 148 14.90 -0.70 6.22
CA ARG A 148 14.04 -1.24 7.29
C ARG A 148 12.75 -1.87 6.77
N PHE A 149 12.25 -1.40 5.63
CA PHE A 149 10.95 -1.79 5.09
C PHE A 149 11.05 -2.74 3.87
N THR A 150 12.19 -2.80 3.20
CA THR A 150 12.33 -3.57 1.94
C THR A 150 12.53 -5.07 2.14
N GLY A 151 12.97 -5.48 3.33
CA GLY A 151 13.28 -6.89 3.65
C GLY A 151 12.14 -7.86 3.35
N PRO A 152 10.90 -7.63 3.82
CA PRO A 152 9.77 -8.53 3.59
C PRO A 152 9.45 -8.79 2.12
N GLY A 153 9.70 -7.81 1.24
CA GLY A 153 9.47 -7.93 -0.21
C GLY A 153 10.51 -8.77 -0.95
N THR A 154 11.66 -9.07 -0.32
CA THR A 154 12.76 -9.81 -0.93
C THR A 154 13.07 -11.08 -0.15
N ILE A 155 12.85 -12.24 -0.75
CA ILE A 155 13.01 -13.55 -0.13
C ILE A 155 14.04 -14.34 -0.93
N ASP A 156 15.06 -14.88 -0.26
CA ASP A 156 16.17 -15.64 -0.87
C ASP A 156 16.86 -14.87 -2.02
N GLY A 157 16.99 -13.54 -1.89
CA GLY A 157 17.59 -12.67 -2.91
C GLY A 157 16.70 -12.36 -4.11
N VAL A 158 15.44 -12.80 -4.11
CA VAL A 158 14.45 -12.56 -5.17
C VAL A 158 13.38 -11.59 -4.67
N THR A 159 13.13 -10.51 -5.43
CA THR A 159 12.10 -9.54 -5.10
C THR A 159 10.74 -10.02 -5.59
N TYR A 160 9.77 -10.18 -4.69
CA TYR A 160 8.38 -10.56 -4.96
C TYR A 160 7.43 -9.38 -4.83
N ALA A 161 7.81 -8.37 -4.03
CA ALA A 161 7.01 -7.18 -3.83
C ALA A 161 7.92 -5.97 -3.56
N VAL A 162 7.46 -4.78 -3.94
CA VAL A 162 8.15 -3.51 -3.68
C VAL A 162 7.26 -2.62 -2.82
N VAL A 163 7.86 -1.89 -1.88
CA VAL A 163 7.10 -1.08 -0.93
C VAL A 163 6.36 0.04 -1.65
N LYS A 164 5.08 0.17 -1.34
CA LYS A 164 4.20 1.28 -1.72
C LYS A 164 4.37 2.45 -0.76
N ASP A 165 4.15 2.18 0.52
CA ASP A 165 4.22 3.12 1.63
C ASP A 165 4.28 2.35 2.97
N TRP A 166 4.29 3.09 4.08
CA TRP A 166 4.31 2.52 5.42
C TRP A 166 3.44 3.31 6.38
N GLY A 167 3.22 2.76 7.55
CA GLY A 167 2.53 3.46 8.61
C GLY A 167 2.48 2.64 9.89
N THR A 168 1.60 3.06 10.78
CA THR A 168 1.42 2.48 12.10
C THR A 168 -0.05 2.24 12.38
N THR A 169 -0.35 1.33 13.28
CA THR A 169 -1.68 1.12 13.81
C THR A 169 -1.74 1.63 15.24
N GLY A 170 -2.64 2.57 15.46
CA GLY A 170 -2.97 3.15 16.75
C GLY A 170 -4.48 3.27 16.90
N TYR A 171 -4.92 4.40 17.40
CA TYR A 171 -6.35 4.73 17.53
C TYR A 171 -6.58 6.23 17.33
N VAL A 172 -7.77 6.58 16.87
CA VAL A 172 -8.23 7.97 16.74
C VAL A 172 -9.27 8.27 17.82
N VAL A 173 -9.21 9.48 18.38
CA VAL A 173 -10.06 9.93 19.51
C VAL A 173 -10.67 11.30 19.19
N ASP A 174 -11.96 11.47 19.40
CA ASP A 174 -12.64 12.78 19.35
C ASP A 174 -12.43 13.52 20.68
N THR A 175 -11.47 14.43 20.71
CA THR A 175 -11.07 15.18 21.94
C THR A 175 -12.13 16.17 22.42
N ARG A 176 -13.14 16.49 21.61
CA ARG A 176 -14.31 17.27 22.05
C ARG A 176 -15.15 16.48 23.04
N LYS A 177 -15.21 15.16 22.87
CA LYS A 177 -16.09 14.25 23.64
C LYS A 177 -15.34 13.43 24.67
N VAL A 178 -14.03 13.18 24.47
CA VAL A 178 -13.19 12.37 25.35
C VAL A 178 -12.24 13.25 26.14
N LYS A 179 -12.48 13.41 27.45
CA LYS A 179 -11.68 14.31 28.32
C LYS A 179 -10.36 13.67 28.75
N ALA A 180 -10.37 12.37 29.08
CA ALA A 180 -9.17 11.59 29.40
C ALA A 180 -8.78 10.79 28.16
N VAL A 181 -7.93 11.37 27.32
CA VAL A 181 -7.46 10.72 26.08
C VAL A 181 -6.58 9.52 26.45
N PRO A 182 -6.90 8.31 25.98
CA PRO A 182 -6.06 7.13 26.20
C PRO A 182 -4.63 7.33 25.72
N GLU A 183 -3.65 6.82 26.45
CA GLU A 183 -2.24 6.89 26.12
C GLU A 183 -1.63 5.51 25.78
N THR A 184 -2.32 4.43 26.21
CA THR A 184 -1.90 3.04 26.03
C THR A 184 -3.04 2.22 25.46
N TRP A 185 -2.74 1.03 24.94
CA TRP A 185 -3.78 0.07 24.54
C TRP A 185 -4.62 -0.37 25.76
N LYS A 186 -3.99 -0.45 26.93
CA LYS A 186 -4.76 -0.70 28.15
C LYS A 186 -5.80 0.39 28.39
N ASP A 187 -5.42 1.66 28.32
CA ASP A 187 -6.36 2.77 28.50
C ASP A 187 -7.45 2.77 27.42
N PHE A 188 -7.13 2.35 26.19
CA PHE A 188 -8.12 2.18 25.11
C PHE A 188 -9.22 1.19 25.49
N PHE A 189 -8.85 -0.01 25.98
CA PHE A 189 -9.83 -1.02 26.40
C PHE A 189 -10.55 -0.63 27.68
N ASP A 190 -9.88 0.01 28.63
CA ASP A 190 -10.50 0.52 29.87
C ASP A 190 -11.56 1.60 29.53
N ALA A 191 -11.25 2.50 28.60
CA ALA A 191 -12.20 3.49 28.13
C ALA A 191 -13.40 2.87 27.41
N ALA A 192 -13.16 1.87 26.54
CA ALA A 192 -14.22 1.13 25.86
C ALA A 192 -15.14 0.38 26.83
N ASN A 193 -14.57 -0.21 27.89
CA ASN A 193 -15.33 -0.94 28.93
C ASN A 193 -15.95 -0.01 29.99
N GLY A 194 -15.69 1.28 29.93
CA GLY A 194 -16.12 2.26 30.93
C GLY A 194 -16.81 3.47 30.30
N PRO A 195 -16.17 4.66 30.34
CA PRO A 195 -16.85 5.92 30.00
C PRO A 195 -17.23 6.04 28.53
N LEU A 196 -16.63 5.25 27.62
CA LEU A 196 -16.92 5.27 26.19
C LEU A 196 -17.71 4.04 25.69
N SER A 197 -18.36 3.31 26.63
CA SER A 197 -19.19 2.16 26.25
C SER A 197 -20.26 2.53 25.20
N GLY A 198 -20.36 1.70 24.16
CA GLY A 198 -21.23 1.89 23.01
C GLY A 198 -20.75 2.91 21.97
N LYS A 199 -19.50 3.42 22.10
CA LYS A 199 -18.96 4.49 21.23
C LYS A 199 -17.57 4.20 20.66
N VAL A 200 -17.10 2.97 20.80
CA VAL A 200 -15.75 2.55 20.38
C VAL A 200 -15.82 1.51 19.27
N LEU A 201 -15.00 1.71 18.22
CA LEU A 201 -14.82 0.75 17.13
C LEU A 201 -13.48 0.03 17.28
N VAL A 202 -13.47 -1.24 16.94
CA VAL A 202 -12.24 -2.02 16.73
C VAL A 202 -12.22 -2.57 15.30
N HIS A 203 -11.03 -2.89 14.78
CA HIS A 203 -10.90 -3.46 13.45
C HIS A 203 -11.54 -4.85 13.36
N ASP A 204 -11.91 -5.27 12.17
CA ASP A 204 -12.58 -6.53 11.92
C ASP A 204 -11.65 -7.68 11.49
N TYR A 205 -10.33 -7.51 11.68
CA TYR A 205 -9.34 -8.54 11.36
C TYR A 205 -8.39 -8.84 12.54
N GLN A 206 -7.83 -10.06 12.51
CA GLN A 206 -7.17 -10.66 13.66
C GLN A 206 -5.88 -9.97 14.10
N LEU A 207 -5.04 -9.49 13.17
CA LEU A 207 -3.72 -8.96 13.54
C LEU A 207 -3.87 -7.78 14.51
N THR A 208 -4.61 -6.73 14.12
CA THR A 208 -4.71 -5.51 14.92
C THR A 208 -5.60 -5.64 16.14
N THR A 209 -6.74 -6.32 16.02
CA THR A 209 -7.70 -6.44 17.15
C THR A 209 -7.15 -7.30 18.26
N ILE A 210 -6.63 -8.49 17.94
CA ILE A 210 -5.99 -9.36 18.93
C ILE A 210 -4.66 -8.75 19.40
N GLY A 211 -3.87 -8.17 18.47
CA GLY A 211 -2.59 -7.53 18.80
C GLY A 211 -2.75 -6.35 19.77
N GLY A 212 -3.76 -5.49 19.57
CA GLY A 212 -4.09 -4.42 20.50
C GLY A 212 -4.47 -4.93 21.90
N ALA A 213 -5.25 -6.02 21.97
CA ALA A 213 -5.59 -6.65 23.25
C ALA A 213 -4.36 -7.28 23.92
N LEU A 214 -3.47 -7.92 23.16
CA LEU A 214 -2.19 -8.44 23.67
C LEU A 214 -1.30 -7.32 24.20
N LYS A 215 -1.18 -6.19 23.50
CA LYS A 215 -0.42 -5.02 23.99
C LYS A 215 -1.00 -4.46 25.30
N ALA A 216 -2.34 -4.38 25.40
CA ALA A 216 -3.01 -3.96 26.63
C ALA A 216 -2.67 -4.84 27.84
N LEU A 217 -2.32 -6.10 27.60
CA LEU A 217 -1.92 -7.08 28.60
C LEU A 217 -0.39 -7.18 28.80
N GLY A 218 0.38 -6.40 28.06
CA GLY A 218 1.85 -6.38 28.16
C GLY A 218 2.56 -7.45 27.34
N HIS A 219 1.87 -8.10 26.39
CA HIS A 219 2.42 -9.14 25.54
C HIS A 219 2.88 -8.57 24.18
N SER A 220 3.58 -9.38 23.37
CA SER A 220 3.91 -9.02 21.98
C SER A 220 2.64 -8.92 21.15
N PHE A 221 2.59 -7.92 20.26
CA PHE A 221 1.52 -7.73 19.27
C PHE A 221 1.32 -8.98 18.39
N ASN A 222 2.41 -9.72 18.16
CA ASN A 222 2.46 -10.89 17.30
C ASN A 222 2.30 -12.21 18.03
N SER A 223 2.07 -12.24 19.36
CA SER A 223 2.04 -13.49 20.12
C SER A 223 1.06 -14.51 19.54
N ILE A 224 1.54 -15.74 19.39
CA ILE A 224 0.74 -16.94 19.07
C ILE A 224 0.72 -17.91 20.25
N ASP A 225 1.23 -17.51 21.43
CA ASP A 225 1.18 -18.30 22.64
C ASP A 225 -0.29 -18.54 23.06
N PRO A 226 -0.70 -19.79 23.32
CA PRO A 226 -2.10 -20.07 23.63
C PRO A 226 -2.61 -19.41 24.92
N LYS A 227 -1.75 -19.22 25.93
CA LYS A 227 -2.17 -18.62 27.22
C LYS A 227 -2.37 -17.12 27.04
N GLU A 228 -1.41 -16.43 26.41
CA GLU A 228 -1.50 -15.00 26.13
C GLU A 228 -2.70 -14.68 25.22
N ASN A 229 -2.93 -15.51 24.21
CA ASN A 229 -4.09 -15.35 23.33
C ASN A 229 -5.43 -15.66 24.06
N ALA A 230 -5.47 -16.58 25.01
CA ALA A 230 -6.67 -16.80 25.83
C ALA A 230 -6.97 -15.61 26.75
N GLU A 231 -5.94 -14.92 27.27
CA GLU A 231 -6.10 -13.67 28.04
C GLU A 231 -6.63 -12.55 27.16
N ALA A 232 -6.07 -12.40 25.93
CA ALA A 232 -6.55 -11.43 24.95
C ALA A 232 -8.00 -11.72 24.53
N GLU A 233 -8.37 -12.97 24.28
CA GLU A 233 -9.75 -13.37 23.98
C GLU A 233 -10.70 -12.98 25.11
N LYS A 234 -10.32 -13.26 26.36
CA LYS A 234 -11.15 -12.89 27.53
C LYS A 234 -11.39 -11.39 27.58
N LEU A 235 -10.35 -10.56 27.33
CA LEU A 235 -10.49 -9.11 27.26
C LEU A 235 -11.42 -8.69 26.12
N LEU A 236 -11.25 -9.25 24.93
CA LEU A 236 -12.06 -8.93 23.75
C LEU A 236 -13.54 -9.29 23.97
N LEU A 237 -13.83 -10.49 24.50
CA LEU A 237 -15.19 -10.93 24.79
C LEU A 237 -15.85 -10.07 25.87
N ALA A 238 -15.11 -9.64 26.88
CA ALA A 238 -15.61 -8.70 27.89
C ALA A 238 -15.91 -7.31 27.30
N THR A 239 -15.12 -6.89 26.30
CA THR A 239 -15.28 -5.58 25.63
C THR A 239 -16.41 -5.59 24.60
N LYS A 240 -16.70 -6.74 23.98
CA LYS A 240 -17.67 -6.87 22.88
C LYS A 240 -19.01 -6.18 23.12
N PRO A 241 -19.71 -6.38 24.26
CA PRO A 241 -21.01 -5.74 24.51
C PRO A 241 -20.92 -4.22 24.69
N ASN A 242 -19.72 -3.67 24.86
CA ASN A 242 -19.44 -2.26 25.06
C ASN A 242 -18.95 -1.56 23.78
N LEU A 243 -18.82 -2.29 22.65
CA LEU A 243 -18.40 -1.69 21.39
C LEU A 243 -19.58 -1.07 20.65
N PHE A 244 -19.30 0.02 19.93
CA PHE A 244 -20.20 0.50 18.89
C PHE A 244 -20.23 -0.49 17.70
N GLY A 245 -19.07 -1.08 17.37
CA GLY A 245 -18.98 -2.08 16.32
C GLY A 245 -17.57 -2.64 16.10
N ILE A 246 -17.51 -3.63 15.24
CA ILE A 246 -16.28 -4.24 14.72
C ILE A 246 -16.26 -3.97 13.22
N ASN A 247 -15.44 -3.00 12.79
CA ASN A 247 -15.42 -2.56 11.40
C ASN A 247 -14.11 -1.82 11.08
N SER A 248 -13.47 -2.15 9.95
CA SER A 248 -12.28 -1.47 9.45
C SER A 248 -12.60 -0.28 8.53
N ASP A 249 -13.87 -0.07 8.16
CA ASP A 249 -14.36 1.16 7.52
C ASP A 249 -15.02 2.08 8.57
N TYR A 250 -14.20 2.62 9.46
CA TYR A 250 -14.62 3.41 10.63
C TYR A 250 -14.69 4.92 10.36
N GLN A 251 -14.11 5.43 9.27
CA GLN A 251 -14.08 6.87 8.99
C GLN A 251 -15.47 7.52 8.98
N PRO A 252 -16.52 6.94 8.35
CA PRO A 252 -17.86 7.53 8.36
C PRO A 252 -18.40 7.75 9.79
N SER A 253 -18.26 6.73 10.65
CA SER A 253 -18.77 6.81 12.03
C SER A 253 -17.97 7.79 12.91
N MET A 254 -16.67 7.97 12.65
CA MET A 254 -15.87 8.99 13.32
C MET A 254 -16.22 10.39 12.84
N ARG A 255 -16.46 10.57 11.54
CA ARG A 255 -16.78 11.89 10.95
C ARG A 255 -18.14 12.41 11.38
N ASN A 256 -19.15 11.55 11.43
CA ASN A 256 -20.50 11.94 11.86
C ASN A 256 -20.68 11.96 13.38
N GLY A 257 -19.70 11.41 14.14
CA GLY A 257 -19.68 11.41 15.59
C GLY A 257 -20.53 10.34 16.25
N ASP A 258 -20.93 9.30 15.54
CA ASP A 258 -21.58 8.10 16.11
C ASP A 258 -20.60 7.32 16.97
N ALA A 259 -19.36 7.17 16.50
CA ALA A 259 -18.23 6.71 17.29
C ALA A 259 -17.38 7.90 17.77
N VAL A 260 -16.71 7.74 18.91
CA VAL A 260 -15.83 8.77 19.50
C VAL A 260 -14.39 8.30 19.64
N MET A 261 -14.15 7.01 19.47
CA MET A 261 -12.83 6.39 19.45
C MET A 261 -12.84 5.17 18.53
N SER A 262 -11.76 4.95 17.82
CA SER A 262 -11.62 3.78 16.95
C SER A 262 -10.17 3.35 16.85
N MET A 263 -9.89 2.04 16.75
CA MET A 263 -8.63 1.59 16.16
C MET A 263 -8.47 2.26 14.80
N CYS A 264 -7.24 2.65 14.45
CA CYS A 264 -7.03 3.52 13.29
C CYS A 264 -5.64 3.30 12.70
N TRP A 265 -5.54 3.32 11.37
CA TRP A 265 -4.27 3.38 10.64
C TRP A 265 -3.80 4.81 10.48
N THR A 266 -2.48 5.01 10.35
CA THR A 266 -1.83 6.31 10.14
C THR A 266 -2.52 7.15 9.07
N ASN A 267 -2.72 6.56 7.88
CA ASN A 267 -3.29 7.26 6.72
C ASN A 267 -4.69 7.81 7.00
N ASP A 268 -5.54 6.99 7.60
CA ASP A 268 -6.90 7.40 7.98
C ASP A 268 -6.87 8.43 9.11
N GLY A 269 -5.99 8.24 10.10
CA GLY A 269 -5.79 9.21 11.19
C GLY A 269 -5.36 10.58 10.66
N ALA A 270 -4.46 10.60 9.67
CA ALA A 270 -4.04 11.84 9.03
C ALA A 270 -5.17 12.52 8.25
N GLN A 271 -5.99 11.74 7.52
CA GLN A 271 -7.14 12.27 6.78
C GLN A 271 -8.21 12.81 7.74
N LEU A 272 -8.54 12.06 8.80
CA LEU A 272 -9.52 12.45 9.79
C LEU A 272 -9.10 13.73 10.52
N HIS A 273 -7.83 13.80 10.97
CA HIS A 273 -7.29 14.98 11.64
C HIS A 273 -7.21 16.21 10.72
N ARG A 274 -6.84 16.03 9.44
CA ARG A 274 -6.81 17.12 8.45
C ARG A 274 -8.20 17.75 8.28
N ASP A 275 -9.23 16.91 8.22
CA ASP A 275 -10.59 17.34 7.92
C ASP A 275 -11.33 17.82 9.21
N ILE A 276 -11.00 17.23 10.37
CA ILE A 276 -11.54 17.51 11.68
C ILE A 276 -10.40 17.49 12.69
N PRO A 277 -9.75 18.64 13.00
CA PRO A 277 -8.56 18.69 13.85
C PRO A 277 -8.71 18.10 15.25
N GLU A 278 -9.92 18.01 15.77
CA GLU A 278 -10.21 17.41 17.08
C GLU A 278 -10.26 15.88 17.06
N LEU A 279 -10.23 15.25 15.87
CA LEU A 279 -9.98 13.81 15.72
C LEU A 279 -8.46 13.59 15.75
N GLU A 280 -7.95 13.22 16.91
CA GLU A 280 -6.53 13.06 17.15
C GLU A 280 -6.10 11.60 17.06
N TYR A 281 -5.11 11.31 16.21
CA TYR A 281 -4.47 10.00 16.14
C TYR A 281 -3.48 9.81 17.27
N ARG A 282 -3.48 8.65 17.89
CA ARG A 282 -2.59 8.27 19.00
C ARG A 282 -1.94 6.91 18.74
N LEU A 283 -0.66 6.80 19.05
CA LEU A 283 0.04 5.52 19.22
C LEU A 283 0.08 5.16 20.69
N GLY A 284 -0.15 3.90 21.00
CA GLY A 284 0.03 3.40 22.36
C GLY A 284 1.48 3.55 22.83
N LYS A 285 1.69 4.15 23.99
CA LYS A 285 3.03 4.26 24.61
C LYS A 285 3.61 2.90 24.99
N ASP A 286 2.75 1.88 25.07
CA ASP A 286 3.06 0.46 25.30
C ASP A 286 3.43 -0.29 24.01
N GLY A 287 3.46 0.38 22.86
CA GLY A 287 3.83 -0.17 21.56
C GLY A 287 2.63 -0.34 20.62
N GLY A 288 2.73 -1.25 19.67
CA GLY A 288 1.70 -1.50 18.65
C GLY A 288 2.30 -2.04 17.37
N GLU A 289 1.62 -1.82 16.27
CA GLU A 289 2.03 -2.27 14.94
C GLU A 289 2.70 -1.15 14.15
N ILE A 290 3.78 -1.49 13.46
CA ILE A 290 4.29 -0.80 12.28
C ILE A 290 4.11 -1.70 11.06
N TRP A 291 3.62 -1.17 9.96
CA TRP A 291 3.37 -1.92 8.73
C TRP A 291 4.02 -1.26 7.52
N ALA A 292 4.22 -2.05 6.49
CA ALA A 292 4.59 -1.57 5.17
C ALA A 292 3.74 -2.32 4.14
N ASP A 293 3.04 -1.57 3.32
CA ASP A 293 2.28 -2.12 2.23
C ASP A 293 3.11 -2.13 0.95
N HIS A 294 2.86 -3.13 0.13
CA HIS A 294 3.67 -3.40 -1.04
C HIS A 294 2.82 -3.49 -2.30
N TYR A 295 3.42 -3.27 -3.43
CA TYR A 295 2.87 -3.67 -4.72
C TYR A 295 3.37 -5.08 -5.05
N ALA A 296 2.45 -5.97 -5.39
CA ALA A 296 2.76 -7.32 -5.83
C ALA A 296 1.88 -7.72 -7.02
N VAL A 297 2.39 -8.65 -7.83
CA VAL A 297 1.69 -9.21 -9.00
C VAL A 297 1.25 -10.61 -8.64
N PRO A 298 -0.05 -10.92 -8.66
CA PRO A 298 -0.52 -12.27 -8.39
C PRO A 298 -0.14 -13.21 -9.53
N LYS A 299 0.07 -14.47 -9.21
CA LYS A 299 0.32 -15.50 -10.21
C LYS A 299 -0.88 -15.62 -11.15
N GLY A 300 -0.61 -15.65 -12.46
CA GLY A 300 -1.66 -15.71 -13.45
C GLY A 300 -2.43 -14.41 -13.70
N ALA A 301 -1.83 -13.25 -13.38
CA ALA A 301 -2.39 -11.94 -13.67
C ALA A 301 -2.82 -11.80 -15.15
N PRO A 302 -4.11 -11.53 -15.45
CA PRO A 302 -4.62 -11.51 -16.83
C PRO A 302 -3.95 -10.45 -17.71
N ASN A 303 -3.67 -9.26 -17.15
CA ASN A 303 -3.00 -8.17 -17.86
C ASN A 303 -1.72 -7.73 -17.12
N ARG A 304 -0.82 -8.69 -16.91
CA ARG A 304 0.45 -8.51 -16.21
C ARG A 304 1.22 -7.26 -16.68
N ALA A 305 1.27 -7.01 -17.98
CA ALA A 305 1.99 -5.86 -18.54
C ALA A 305 1.39 -4.52 -18.07
N ALA A 306 0.08 -4.39 -18.01
CA ALA A 306 -0.58 -3.20 -17.50
C ALA A 306 -0.41 -3.08 -15.97
N GLY A 307 -0.40 -4.19 -15.24
CA GLY A 307 -0.09 -4.22 -13.80
C GLY A 307 1.30 -3.65 -13.50
N TYR A 308 2.33 -4.10 -14.22
CA TYR A 308 3.69 -3.55 -14.11
C TYR A 308 3.77 -2.08 -14.48
N ALA A 309 3.09 -1.68 -15.55
CA ALA A 309 3.09 -0.29 -15.99
C ALA A 309 2.43 0.64 -14.97
N LEU A 310 1.33 0.20 -14.34
CA LEU A 310 0.68 0.95 -13.26
C LEU A 310 1.59 1.03 -12.03
N MET A 311 2.20 -0.10 -11.62
CA MET A 311 3.16 -0.14 -10.53
C MET A 311 4.32 0.83 -10.76
N ASP A 312 4.95 0.77 -11.92
CA ASP A 312 6.06 1.67 -12.28
C ASP A 312 5.65 3.14 -12.29
N TYR A 313 4.45 3.43 -12.80
CA TYR A 313 3.90 4.79 -12.79
C TYR A 313 3.68 5.30 -11.35
N LEU A 314 3.09 4.50 -10.47
CA LEU A 314 2.84 4.87 -9.08
C LEU A 314 4.14 5.01 -8.25
N LEU A 315 5.22 4.32 -8.64
CA LEU A 315 6.56 4.44 -8.05
C LEU A 315 7.36 5.65 -8.58
N THR A 316 6.86 6.38 -9.59
CA THR A 316 7.48 7.64 -10.02
C THR A 316 7.48 8.64 -8.86
N PRO A 317 8.61 9.26 -8.47
CA PRO A 317 8.66 10.10 -7.27
C PRO A 317 7.62 11.20 -7.21
N GLU A 318 7.35 11.89 -8.31
CA GLU A 318 6.35 12.96 -8.40
C GLU A 318 4.92 12.44 -8.25
N ILE A 319 4.65 11.23 -8.72
CA ILE A 319 3.35 10.56 -8.59
C ILE A 319 3.18 10.01 -7.18
N ASN A 320 4.21 9.36 -6.63
CA ASN A 320 4.18 8.85 -5.26
C ASN A 320 4.05 9.98 -4.23
N ALA A 321 4.68 11.14 -4.46
CA ALA A 321 4.48 12.32 -3.60
C ALA A 321 3.03 12.82 -3.59
N LYS A 322 2.26 12.64 -4.68
CA LYS A 322 0.83 12.92 -4.72
C LYS A 322 0.03 11.87 -3.93
N GLU A 323 0.44 10.59 -3.99
CA GLU A 323 -0.15 9.54 -3.14
C GLU A 323 0.00 9.91 -1.65
N VAL A 324 1.22 10.23 -1.19
CA VAL A 324 1.48 10.67 0.20
C VAL A 324 0.59 11.84 0.61
N LYS A 325 0.46 12.86 -0.26
CA LYS A 325 -0.38 14.05 0.01
C LYS A 325 -1.87 13.72 0.08
N SER A 326 -2.32 12.77 -0.73
CA SER A 326 -3.73 12.41 -0.85
C SER A 326 -4.16 11.47 0.27
N ASN A 327 -3.46 10.33 0.41
CA ASN A 327 -3.86 9.26 1.31
C ASN A 327 -3.26 9.37 2.72
N GLY A 328 -2.18 10.15 2.90
CA GLY A 328 -1.54 10.35 4.21
C GLY A 328 -0.63 9.20 4.66
N ALA A 329 -0.26 8.26 3.77
CA ALA A 329 0.71 7.21 4.10
C ALA A 329 2.11 7.62 3.64
N PRO A 330 3.13 7.64 4.53
CA PRO A 330 4.50 8.03 4.20
C PRO A 330 5.18 7.12 3.19
N SER A 331 6.02 7.70 2.34
CA SER A 331 6.89 6.94 1.44
C SER A 331 8.21 6.56 2.13
N ILE A 332 8.79 5.44 1.72
CA ILE A 332 10.15 5.04 2.13
C ILE A 332 11.22 5.51 1.14
N ASP A 333 10.82 6.10 0.02
CA ASP A 333 11.74 6.58 -1.03
C ASP A 333 12.23 7.98 -0.69
N SER A 334 13.54 8.13 -0.49
CA SER A 334 14.18 9.41 -0.16
C SER A 334 14.00 10.49 -1.25
N ARG A 335 13.72 10.09 -2.50
CA ARG A 335 13.41 11.02 -3.59
C ARG A 335 12.03 11.65 -3.41
N VAL A 336 11.06 10.86 -2.93
CA VAL A 336 9.69 11.31 -2.66
C VAL A 336 9.66 12.29 -1.49
N ASN A 337 10.43 12.01 -0.43
CA ASN A 337 10.49 12.89 0.74
C ASN A 337 10.97 14.32 0.41
N LYS A 338 11.76 14.49 -0.67
CA LYS A 338 12.15 15.82 -1.16
C LYS A 338 11.03 16.61 -1.86
N LEU A 339 9.94 15.93 -2.21
CA LEU A 339 8.79 16.49 -2.94
C LEU A 339 7.54 16.66 -2.06
N VAL A 340 7.59 16.11 -0.85
CA VAL A 340 6.53 16.24 0.15
C VAL A 340 6.72 17.54 0.93
N PRO A 341 5.65 18.30 1.25
CA PRO A 341 5.74 19.51 2.07
C PRO A 341 6.38 19.24 3.44
N LYS A 342 7.16 20.20 3.91
CA LYS A 342 7.89 20.09 5.20
C LYS A 342 6.94 19.82 6.37
N GLU A 343 5.77 20.45 6.36
CA GLU A 343 4.73 20.29 7.40
C GLU A 343 4.24 18.83 7.48
N MET A 344 4.23 18.10 6.36
CA MET A 344 3.89 16.68 6.37
C MET A 344 5.03 15.83 6.91
N LEU A 345 6.29 16.16 6.58
CA LEU A 345 7.47 15.44 7.09
C LEU A 345 7.64 15.64 8.61
N GLU A 346 7.17 16.76 9.14
CA GLU A 346 7.20 17.10 10.58
C GLU A 346 5.91 16.66 11.30
N ASN A 347 4.94 16.09 10.59
CA ASN A 347 3.69 15.64 11.19
C ASN A 347 3.90 14.36 12.00
N PRO A 348 3.69 14.37 13.34
CA PRO A 348 3.93 13.21 14.20
C PRO A 348 2.94 12.05 13.97
N ILE A 349 1.83 12.27 13.26
CA ILE A 349 0.94 11.18 12.82
C ILE A 349 1.64 10.35 11.75
N LEU A 350 2.28 11.03 10.77
CA LEU A 350 2.93 10.38 9.63
C LEU A 350 4.33 9.87 9.99
N TYR A 351 5.08 10.67 10.73
CA TYR A 351 6.47 10.40 11.13
C TYR A 351 6.59 10.47 12.67
N PRO A 352 6.17 9.43 13.39
CA PRO A 352 6.25 9.39 14.84
C PRO A 352 7.70 9.48 15.34
N ALA A 353 7.89 9.97 16.57
CA ALA A 353 9.19 10.02 17.20
C ALA A 353 9.87 8.64 17.26
N ALA A 354 11.19 8.60 17.08
CA ALA A 354 11.98 7.37 17.05
C ALA A 354 11.78 6.49 18.31
N GLU A 355 11.57 7.10 19.46
CA GLU A 355 11.28 6.40 20.71
C GLU A 355 9.98 5.56 20.63
N LEU A 356 8.93 6.11 20.04
CA LEU A 356 7.67 5.38 19.84
C LEU A 356 7.85 4.29 18.78
N LEU A 357 8.49 4.62 17.64
CA LEU A 357 8.75 3.64 16.57
C LEU A 357 9.54 2.43 17.08
N SER A 358 10.48 2.61 18.02
CA SER A 358 11.28 1.51 18.56
C SER A 358 10.48 0.49 19.38
N LYS A 359 9.25 0.81 19.78
CA LYS A 359 8.34 -0.07 20.53
C LYS A 359 7.35 -0.78 19.63
N LEU A 360 7.29 -0.44 18.34
CA LEU A 360 6.37 -1.03 17.40
C LEU A 360 6.94 -2.32 16.80
N GLU A 361 6.05 -3.23 16.46
CA GLU A 361 6.37 -4.53 15.90
C GLU A 361 5.82 -4.63 14.47
N PHE A 362 6.62 -5.08 13.52
CA PHE A 362 6.08 -5.51 12.22
C PHE A 362 5.24 -6.76 12.42
N GLY A 363 4.10 -6.84 11.73
CA GLY A 363 3.28 -8.05 11.72
C GLY A 363 4.12 -9.28 11.34
N ALA A 364 3.94 -10.38 12.04
CA ALA A 364 4.62 -11.66 11.80
C ALA A 364 3.73 -12.59 10.94
N ALA A 365 4.34 -13.32 10.01
CA ALA A 365 3.64 -14.19 9.07
C ALA A 365 2.79 -15.28 9.77
N GLU A 366 3.25 -15.74 10.91
CA GLU A 366 2.56 -16.75 11.73
C GLU A 366 1.20 -16.28 12.22
N THR A 367 1.01 -14.97 12.41
CA THR A 367 -0.28 -14.40 12.83
C THR A 367 -1.35 -14.55 11.77
N LEU A 368 -1.00 -14.41 10.47
CA LEU A 368 -1.93 -14.55 9.35
C LEU A 368 -2.53 -15.96 9.26
N THR A 369 -1.68 -16.97 9.52
CA THR A 369 -2.05 -18.38 9.33
C THR A 369 -2.34 -19.11 10.63
N SER A 370 -2.41 -18.40 11.76
CA SER A 370 -2.69 -18.97 13.08
C SER A 370 -4.16 -19.42 13.19
N PRO A 371 -4.44 -20.73 13.29
CA PRO A 371 -5.81 -21.20 13.51
C PRO A 371 -6.38 -20.66 14.81
N LEU A 372 -5.55 -20.57 15.86
CA LEU A 372 -5.95 -20.04 17.17
C LEU A 372 -6.49 -18.60 17.05
N ARG A 373 -5.74 -17.71 16.39
CA ARG A 373 -6.17 -16.32 16.24
C ARG A 373 -7.42 -16.20 15.35
N ALA A 374 -7.51 -17.01 14.30
CA ALA A 374 -8.71 -17.06 13.45
C ALA A 374 -9.96 -17.50 14.23
N GLU A 375 -9.85 -18.53 15.09
CA GLU A 375 -10.94 -19.00 15.95
C GLU A 375 -11.33 -17.94 16.98
N ILE A 376 -10.37 -17.28 17.64
CA ILE A 376 -10.64 -16.19 18.59
C ILE A 376 -11.42 -15.08 17.88
N MET A 377 -10.98 -14.66 16.70
CA MET A 377 -11.67 -13.61 15.96
C MET A 377 -13.07 -14.01 15.52
N ALA A 378 -13.26 -15.27 15.13
CA ALA A 378 -14.58 -15.79 14.78
C ALA A 378 -15.52 -15.79 16.00
N ARG A 379 -15.06 -16.27 17.17
CA ARG A 379 -15.86 -16.23 18.42
C ARG A 379 -16.15 -14.80 18.86
N PHE A 380 -15.17 -13.91 18.79
CA PHE A 380 -15.35 -12.49 19.10
C PHE A 380 -16.39 -11.81 18.21
N LYS A 381 -16.39 -12.09 16.90
CA LYS A 381 -17.40 -11.53 15.98
C LYS A 381 -18.79 -12.10 16.23
N ALA A 382 -18.88 -13.37 16.64
CA ALA A 382 -20.16 -14.06 16.87
C ALA A 382 -20.80 -13.78 18.23
N ALA A 383 -20.02 -13.37 19.24
CA ALA A 383 -20.52 -13.02 20.58
C ALA A 383 -21.33 -11.72 20.52
#